data_ec174badcc6638b270c0e6c66b3220f5
#
_entry.id   ec174badcc6638b270c0e6c66b3220f5
#
_cell.length_a   1.000
_cell.length_b   1.000
_cell.length_c   1.000
_cell.angle_alpha   90.00
_cell.angle_beta   90.00
_cell.angle_gamma   90.00
#
_symmetry.space_group_name_H-M   'P 1'
#
loop_
_entity.id
_entity.type
_entity.pdbx_description
1 polymer ?
#
loop_
_entity_poly.entity_id
_entity_poly.type
_entity_poly.pdbx_seq_one_letter_code
_entity_poly.pdbx_strand_id
1 'polypeptide(L)'
;LPEPDQAKKDCQREGDIVCENVCFSYDGERQVLTDINLTIAKKGLTAIAGESGCGKSTIASILMGRSKNYKGSIKIGDTELRDISEESLLKHITYVSHQSYLFKGTVRENLLMGDPKAIDDKLWEVLEHVNLAAFLRTENGLDTVVLEKGSNFSGGQCQRLALARALLHDSPVYIFDEATSNIDVESENDIIAEMLRMAQTRSVFVISHRLANITKANQIYVMEKGMICESGTQDELLAKKGVYKKLWETQQSLEKYTKSDTKVGKEKLA
;
A
#
# COMPACT_ATOMS: atom_id res chain seq x y z
N LEU A 1 -27.84 11.01 13.84
CA LEU A 1 -27.41 10.06 14.87
C LEU A 1 -26.96 8.79 14.16
N PRO A 2 -25.79 8.22 14.44
CA PRO A 2 -25.42 6.92 13.88
C PRO A 2 -26.43 5.88 14.41
N GLU A 3 -26.92 5.04 13.49
CA GLU A 3 -27.75 3.89 13.86
C GLU A 3 -27.00 3.01 14.86
N PRO A 4 -27.68 2.45 15.87
CA PRO A 4 -27.03 1.56 16.82
C PRO A 4 -26.47 0.34 16.06
N ASP A 5 -25.22 0.03 16.34
CA ASP A 5 -24.47 -1.10 15.77
C ASP A 5 -25.22 -2.41 16.07
N GLN A 6 -26.15 -2.78 15.17
CA GLN A 6 -26.76 -4.11 15.22
C GLN A 6 -25.63 -5.11 14.99
N ALA A 7 -25.32 -5.89 16.02
CA ALA A 7 -24.40 -7.03 16.12
C ALA A 7 -23.49 -7.24 14.88
N LYS A 8 -22.57 -6.31 14.64
CA LYS A 8 -21.57 -6.47 13.60
C LYS A 8 -20.63 -7.60 13.98
N LYS A 9 -20.24 -8.39 12.99
CA LYS A 9 -19.42 -9.58 13.16
C LYS A 9 -17.96 -9.20 13.30
N ASP A 10 -17.20 -10.03 14.02
CA ASP A 10 -15.75 -9.98 13.94
C ASP A 10 -15.26 -10.51 12.59
N CYS A 11 -14.24 -9.88 12.05
CA CYS A 11 -13.58 -10.35 10.83
C CYS A 11 -12.87 -11.68 11.13
N GLN A 12 -13.11 -12.70 10.32
CA GLN A 12 -12.31 -13.92 10.38
C GLN A 12 -10.89 -13.61 9.96
N ARG A 13 -9.90 -14.04 10.73
CA ARG A 13 -8.47 -13.73 10.49
C ARG A 13 -7.93 -14.30 9.19
N GLU A 14 -8.57 -15.31 8.60
CA GLU A 14 -8.10 -16.01 7.43
C GLU A 14 -9.17 -16.01 6.33
N GLY A 15 -8.81 -15.53 5.16
CA GLY A 15 -9.62 -15.56 3.98
C GLY A 15 -9.13 -14.60 2.91
N ASP A 16 -9.45 -14.92 1.67
CA ASP A 16 -9.24 -13.98 0.57
C ASP A 16 -10.20 -12.80 0.70
N ILE A 17 -9.82 -11.65 0.17
CA ILE A 17 -10.76 -10.55 -0.03
C ILE A 17 -11.29 -10.68 -1.45
N VAL A 18 -12.60 -10.89 -1.59
CA VAL A 18 -13.26 -11.09 -2.88
C VAL A 18 -14.24 -9.95 -3.14
N CYS A 19 -14.03 -9.25 -4.25
CA CYS A 19 -14.92 -8.21 -4.76
C CYS A 19 -15.71 -8.79 -5.95
N GLU A 20 -17.05 -8.73 -5.91
CA GLU A 20 -17.95 -9.22 -6.96
C GLU A 20 -18.92 -8.12 -7.40
N ASN A 21 -18.83 -7.75 -8.67
CA ASN A 21 -19.67 -6.75 -9.34
C ASN A 21 -19.74 -5.42 -8.56
N VAL A 22 -18.60 -4.97 -8.03
CA VAL A 22 -18.56 -3.78 -7.18
C VAL A 22 -18.66 -2.53 -8.04
N CYS A 23 -19.70 -1.73 -7.76
CA CYS A 23 -19.91 -0.41 -8.35
C CYS A 23 -19.95 0.65 -7.27
N PHE A 24 -19.37 1.82 -7.54
CA PHE A 24 -19.31 2.91 -6.57
C PHE A 24 -19.37 4.30 -7.22
N SER A 25 -20.08 5.22 -6.56
CA SER A 25 -20.13 6.64 -6.85
C SER A 25 -20.09 7.45 -5.55
N TYR A 26 -19.40 8.59 -5.52
CA TYR A 26 -19.34 9.46 -4.33
C TYR A 26 -20.62 10.29 -4.16
N ASP A 27 -21.20 10.75 -5.25
CA ASP A 27 -22.36 11.66 -5.30
C ASP A 27 -23.64 11.02 -5.83
N GLY A 28 -23.57 9.74 -6.25
CA GLY A 28 -24.66 9.02 -6.88
C GLY A 28 -24.83 9.32 -8.39
N GLU A 29 -24.17 10.34 -8.93
CA GLU A 29 -24.29 10.74 -10.33
C GLU A 29 -23.14 10.18 -11.17
N ARG A 30 -21.89 10.45 -10.75
CA ARG A 30 -20.70 9.99 -11.48
C ARG A 30 -20.18 8.66 -10.94
N GLN A 31 -20.26 7.64 -11.75
CA GLN A 31 -19.71 6.33 -11.43
C GLN A 31 -18.16 6.36 -11.46
N VAL A 32 -17.54 5.97 -10.35
CA VAL A 32 -16.07 5.91 -10.19
C VAL A 32 -15.58 4.49 -10.37
N LEU A 33 -16.35 3.50 -9.89
CA LEU A 33 -16.07 2.08 -10.07
C LEU A 33 -17.26 1.40 -10.75
N THR A 34 -16.99 0.61 -11.77
CA THR A 34 -18.00 -0.12 -12.54
C THR A 34 -17.59 -1.58 -12.65
N ASP A 35 -18.43 -2.45 -12.12
CA ASP A 35 -18.30 -3.91 -12.24
C ASP A 35 -16.90 -4.43 -11.86
N ILE A 36 -16.39 -4.00 -10.71
CA ILE A 36 -15.09 -4.43 -10.22
C ILE A 36 -15.21 -5.87 -9.71
N ASN A 37 -14.43 -6.74 -10.34
CA ASN A 37 -14.28 -8.14 -9.97
C ASN A 37 -12.79 -8.41 -9.73
N LEU A 38 -12.39 -8.63 -8.46
CA LEU A 38 -11.02 -8.92 -8.07
C LEU A 38 -10.95 -9.78 -6.82
N THR A 39 -9.86 -10.52 -6.72
CA THR A 39 -9.53 -11.31 -5.52
C THR A 39 -8.15 -10.90 -5.02
N ILE A 40 -8.07 -10.55 -3.74
CA ILE A 40 -6.81 -10.36 -3.02
C ILE A 40 -6.61 -11.61 -2.18
N ALA A 41 -5.62 -12.42 -2.53
CA ALA A 41 -5.36 -13.67 -1.85
C ALA A 41 -4.95 -13.43 -0.40
N LYS A 42 -5.36 -14.32 0.52
CA LYS A 42 -4.99 -14.28 1.95
C LYS A 42 -3.48 -14.30 2.21
N LYS A 43 -2.71 -14.65 1.20
CA LYS A 43 -1.26 -14.71 1.21
C LYS A 43 -0.73 -14.43 -0.19
N GLY A 44 0.27 -13.58 -0.27
CA GLY A 44 0.89 -13.18 -1.53
C GLY A 44 0.75 -11.68 -1.79
N LEU A 45 1.34 -11.25 -2.89
CA LEU A 45 1.29 -9.87 -3.35
C LEU A 45 0.31 -9.75 -4.51
N THR A 46 -0.78 -9.04 -4.30
CA THR A 46 -1.74 -8.63 -5.32
C THR A 46 -1.54 -7.16 -5.62
N ALA A 47 -1.47 -6.80 -6.89
CA ALA A 47 -1.27 -5.41 -7.29
C ALA A 47 -2.42 -4.89 -8.15
N ILE A 48 -2.66 -3.58 -8.09
CA ILE A 48 -3.52 -2.88 -9.02
C ILE A 48 -2.74 -1.74 -9.69
N ALA A 49 -2.75 -1.73 -11.01
CA ALA A 49 -2.08 -0.78 -11.87
C ALA A 49 -3.09 0.00 -12.71
N GLY A 50 -2.69 1.17 -13.21
CA GLY A 50 -3.51 2.00 -14.08
C GLY A 50 -3.15 3.47 -13.93
N GLU A 51 -3.69 4.29 -14.82
CA GLU A 51 -3.45 5.74 -14.81
C GLU A 51 -3.98 6.41 -13.53
N SER A 52 -3.44 7.60 -13.23
CA SER A 52 -3.95 8.39 -12.10
C SER A 52 -5.42 8.74 -12.30
N GLY A 53 -6.20 8.66 -11.21
CA GLY A 53 -7.64 8.98 -11.25
C GLY A 53 -8.55 7.87 -11.80
N CYS A 54 -8.04 6.69 -12.18
CA CYS A 54 -8.90 5.59 -12.68
C CYS A 54 -9.68 4.84 -11.58
N GLY A 55 -9.54 5.20 -10.29
CA GLY A 55 -10.34 4.62 -9.17
C GLY A 55 -9.59 3.69 -8.22
N LYS A 56 -8.27 3.50 -8.35
CA LYS A 56 -7.48 2.58 -7.49
C LYS A 56 -7.59 2.89 -6.00
N SER A 57 -7.35 4.13 -5.59
CA SER A 57 -7.44 4.55 -4.18
C SER A 57 -8.88 4.52 -3.65
N THR A 58 -9.88 4.57 -4.55
CA THR A 58 -11.28 4.36 -4.17
C THR A 58 -11.51 2.92 -3.71
N ILE A 59 -10.90 1.93 -4.38
CA ILE A 59 -10.96 0.52 -3.94
C ILE A 59 -10.34 0.39 -2.54
N ALA A 60 -9.16 0.96 -2.30
CA ALA A 60 -8.55 0.96 -0.97
C ALA A 60 -9.45 1.61 0.10
N SER A 61 -10.07 2.76 -0.23
CA SER A 61 -11.00 3.45 0.67
C SER A 61 -12.20 2.58 1.05
N ILE A 62 -12.75 1.84 0.10
CA ILE A 62 -13.86 0.90 0.35
C ILE A 62 -13.39 -0.25 1.24
N LEU A 63 -12.25 -0.88 0.93
CA LEU A 63 -11.68 -1.98 1.72
C LEU A 63 -11.38 -1.57 3.17
N MET A 64 -11.00 -0.30 3.38
CA MET A 64 -10.81 0.29 4.72
C MET A 64 -12.13 0.62 5.44
N GLY A 65 -13.29 0.32 4.83
CA GLY A 65 -14.59 0.65 5.40
C GLY A 65 -14.96 2.13 5.42
N ARG A 66 -14.16 3.00 4.77
CA ARG A 66 -14.39 4.45 4.72
C ARG A 66 -15.56 4.83 3.80
N SER A 67 -15.89 3.96 2.85
CA SER A 67 -16.98 4.16 1.88
C SER A 67 -17.85 2.89 1.85
N LYS A 68 -19.02 2.95 2.46
CA LYS A 68 -19.92 1.77 2.62
C LYS A 68 -21.04 1.71 1.56
N ASN A 69 -21.26 2.77 0.79
CA ASN A 69 -22.36 2.89 -0.17
C ASN A 69 -22.02 2.32 -1.56
N TYR A 70 -21.31 1.19 -1.62
CA TYR A 70 -21.05 0.47 -2.87
C TYR A 70 -22.18 -0.52 -3.18
N LYS A 71 -22.38 -0.83 -4.47
CA LYS A 71 -23.23 -1.95 -4.94
C LYS A 71 -22.32 -3.17 -5.15
N GLY A 72 -22.92 -4.37 -5.20
CA GLY A 72 -22.18 -5.61 -5.30
C GLY A 72 -21.81 -6.17 -3.93
N SER A 73 -20.87 -7.10 -3.87
CA SER A 73 -20.43 -7.80 -2.67
C SER A 73 -18.91 -7.65 -2.49
N ILE A 74 -18.49 -7.44 -1.26
CA ILE A 74 -17.07 -7.52 -0.86
C ILE A 74 -17.01 -8.37 0.39
N LYS A 75 -16.29 -9.49 0.32
CA LYS A 75 -16.14 -10.42 1.44
C LYS A 75 -14.68 -10.52 1.88
N ILE A 76 -14.48 -10.68 3.17
CA ILE A 76 -13.21 -11.11 3.77
C ILE A 76 -13.47 -12.52 4.33
N GLY A 77 -12.92 -13.54 3.68
CA GLY A 77 -13.35 -14.91 3.90
C GLY A 77 -14.84 -15.06 3.59
N ASP A 78 -15.61 -15.52 4.56
CA ASP A 78 -17.06 -15.71 4.41
C ASP A 78 -17.90 -14.52 4.89
N THR A 79 -17.26 -13.44 5.38
CA THR A 79 -17.96 -12.31 6.00
C THR A 79 -18.04 -11.12 5.05
N GLU A 80 -19.24 -10.63 4.80
CA GLU A 80 -19.45 -9.40 4.01
C GLU A 80 -18.85 -8.19 4.73
N LEU A 81 -18.10 -7.36 4.01
CA LEU A 81 -17.39 -6.21 4.55
C LEU A 81 -18.30 -5.22 5.32
N ARG A 82 -19.55 -5.06 4.87
CA ARG A 82 -20.54 -4.18 5.51
C ARG A 82 -20.95 -4.67 6.90
N ASP A 83 -20.85 -5.98 7.13
CA ASP A 83 -21.25 -6.62 8.38
C ASP A 83 -20.10 -6.65 9.40
N ILE A 84 -18.88 -6.30 8.98
CA ILE A 84 -17.71 -6.27 9.85
C ILE A 84 -17.70 -4.96 10.65
N SER A 85 -17.44 -5.07 11.97
CA SER A 85 -17.28 -3.91 12.83
C SER A 85 -16.03 -3.10 12.41
N GLU A 86 -16.09 -1.78 12.60
CA GLU A 86 -14.95 -0.89 12.28
C GLU A 86 -13.72 -1.25 13.10
N GLU A 87 -13.90 -1.57 14.38
CA GLU A 87 -12.81 -2.00 15.27
C GLU A 87 -12.14 -3.28 14.76
N SER A 88 -12.94 -4.28 14.34
CA SER A 88 -12.42 -5.53 13.79
C SER A 88 -11.70 -5.30 12.47
N LEU A 89 -12.23 -4.44 11.60
CA LEU A 89 -11.62 -4.11 10.32
C LEU A 89 -10.27 -3.40 10.50
N LEU A 90 -10.18 -2.44 11.43
CA LEU A 90 -8.94 -1.73 11.76
C LEU A 90 -7.85 -2.66 12.33
N LYS A 91 -8.25 -3.71 13.05
CA LYS A 91 -7.32 -4.76 13.51
C LYS A 91 -6.88 -5.71 12.39
N HIS A 92 -7.71 -5.84 11.35
CA HIS A 92 -7.48 -6.78 10.26
C HIS A 92 -6.68 -6.19 9.10
N ILE A 93 -6.87 -4.92 8.79
CA ILE A 93 -6.25 -4.24 7.66
C ILE A 93 -5.41 -3.06 8.13
N THR A 94 -4.13 -3.06 7.76
CA THR A 94 -3.24 -1.90 7.91
C THR A 94 -3.06 -1.21 6.56
N TYR A 95 -3.24 0.11 6.56
CA TYR A 95 -3.09 0.96 5.38
C TYR A 95 -1.85 1.84 5.47
N VAL A 96 -1.01 1.78 4.45
CA VAL A 96 0.22 2.56 4.31
C VAL A 96 0.11 3.39 3.03
N SER A 97 0.04 4.72 3.18
CA SER A 97 -0.03 5.66 2.05
C SER A 97 1.31 6.34 1.79
N HIS A 98 1.41 7.04 0.65
CA HIS A 98 2.55 7.92 0.35
C HIS A 98 2.68 9.10 1.32
N GLN A 99 1.59 9.49 1.99
CA GLN A 99 1.60 10.54 3.01
C GLN A 99 1.88 9.93 4.38
N SER A 100 3.16 9.67 4.65
CA SER A 100 3.59 9.18 5.96
C SER A 100 3.55 10.31 6.96
N TYR A 101 2.62 10.25 7.91
CA TYR A 101 2.57 11.20 9.00
C TYR A 101 3.35 10.70 10.20
N LEU A 102 4.38 11.46 10.60
CA LEU A 102 5.10 11.25 11.84
C LEU A 102 4.70 12.32 12.85
N PHE A 103 4.49 11.89 14.08
CA PHE A 103 4.14 12.80 15.19
C PHE A 103 5.40 13.34 15.84
N LYS A 104 5.33 14.60 16.28
CA LYS A 104 6.38 15.18 17.09
C LYS A 104 6.57 14.37 18.38
N GLY A 105 7.81 14.05 18.71
CA GLY A 105 8.18 13.22 19.85
C GLY A 105 9.48 12.49 19.60
N THR A 106 9.55 11.21 19.93
CA THR A 106 10.69 10.34 19.65
C THR A 106 10.33 9.26 18.63
N VAL A 107 11.34 8.59 18.07
CA VAL A 107 11.16 7.38 17.24
C VAL A 107 10.38 6.32 18.03
N ARG A 108 10.73 6.08 19.30
CA ARG A 108 10.04 5.18 20.20
C ARG A 108 8.54 5.47 20.28
N GLU A 109 8.18 6.73 20.59
CA GLU A 109 6.77 7.14 20.70
C GLU A 109 6.00 6.94 19.40
N ASN A 110 6.62 7.23 18.24
CA ASN A 110 6.01 6.97 16.94
C ASN A 110 5.80 5.48 16.67
N LEU A 111 6.74 4.62 17.03
CA LEU A 111 6.64 3.17 16.87
C LEU A 111 5.59 2.56 17.80
N LEU A 112 5.54 2.98 19.06
CA LEU A 112 4.57 2.49 20.05
C LEU A 112 3.12 2.83 19.70
N MET A 113 2.86 3.73 18.76
CA MET A 113 1.51 3.91 18.19
C MET A 113 1.04 2.68 17.39
N GLY A 114 1.96 1.86 16.87
CA GLY A 114 1.63 0.60 16.20
C GLY A 114 1.32 -0.52 17.19
N ASP A 115 2.12 -0.65 18.24
CA ASP A 115 1.88 -1.56 19.37
C ASP A 115 2.37 -0.91 20.68
N PRO A 116 1.45 -0.41 21.53
CA PRO A 116 1.83 0.22 22.80
C PRO A 116 2.53 -0.71 23.80
N LYS A 117 2.52 -2.02 23.56
CA LYS A 117 3.14 -3.01 24.44
C LYS A 117 4.46 -3.57 23.89
N ALA A 118 4.89 -3.10 22.71
CA ALA A 118 6.13 -3.56 22.10
C ALA A 118 7.33 -3.21 22.98
N ILE A 119 8.20 -4.20 23.21
CA ILE A 119 9.49 -4.02 23.89
C ILE A 119 10.57 -3.54 22.92
N ASP A 120 11.65 -2.99 23.44
CA ASP A 120 12.73 -2.40 22.63
C ASP A 120 13.28 -3.37 21.57
N ASP A 121 13.45 -4.63 21.89
CA ASP A 121 13.95 -5.64 20.93
C ASP A 121 13.02 -5.73 19.70
N LYS A 122 11.70 -5.68 19.92
CA LYS A 122 10.72 -5.68 18.83
C LYS A 122 10.74 -4.39 18.01
N LEU A 123 10.97 -3.26 18.66
CA LEU A 123 11.12 -1.97 17.98
C LEU A 123 12.36 -1.98 17.08
N TRP A 124 13.48 -2.51 17.57
CA TRP A 124 14.69 -2.67 16.78
C TRP A 124 14.52 -3.68 15.63
N GLU A 125 13.84 -4.78 15.86
CA GLU A 125 13.55 -5.78 14.82
C GLU A 125 12.83 -5.15 13.62
N VAL A 126 11.75 -4.38 13.84
CA VAL A 126 11.04 -3.74 12.72
C VAL A 126 11.88 -2.63 12.05
N LEU A 127 12.73 -1.94 12.79
CA LEU A 127 13.66 -0.96 12.22
C LEU A 127 14.76 -1.61 11.35
N GLU A 128 15.21 -2.82 11.71
CA GLU A 128 16.11 -3.62 10.85
C GLU A 128 15.40 -4.01 9.55
N HIS A 129 14.15 -4.47 9.62
CA HIS A 129 13.37 -4.87 8.44
C HIS A 129 13.20 -3.74 7.41
N VAL A 130 13.16 -2.49 7.86
CA VAL A 130 13.03 -1.33 6.97
C VAL A 130 14.35 -0.62 6.71
N ASN A 131 15.49 -1.21 7.04
CA ASN A 131 16.84 -0.65 6.88
C ASN A 131 17.01 0.75 7.50
N LEU A 132 16.39 1.01 8.65
CA LEU A 132 16.50 2.28 9.37
C LEU A 132 17.32 2.18 10.66
N ALA A 133 17.56 0.97 11.17
CA ALA A 133 18.24 0.74 12.44
C ALA A 133 19.70 1.28 12.45
N ALA A 134 20.45 1.04 11.38
CA ALA A 134 21.85 1.51 11.29
C ALA A 134 21.93 3.04 11.41
N PHE A 135 21.07 3.77 10.68
CA PHE A 135 20.99 5.22 10.79
C PHE A 135 20.64 5.68 12.21
N LEU A 136 19.61 5.10 12.81
CA LEU A 136 19.18 5.50 14.15
C LEU A 136 20.23 5.21 15.24
N ARG A 137 21.06 4.16 15.07
CA ARG A 137 22.21 3.89 15.97
C ARG A 137 23.32 4.94 15.88
N THR A 138 23.42 5.68 14.78
CA THR A 138 24.35 6.82 14.68
C THR A 138 23.80 8.11 15.28
N GLU A 139 22.48 8.13 15.52
CA GLU A 139 21.77 9.21 16.19
C GLU A 139 21.58 8.86 17.69
N ASN A 140 20.44 9.21 18.27
CA ASN A 140 20.11 8.88 19.67
C ASN A 140 19.25 7.59 19.80
N GLY A 141 19.39 6.64 18.88
CA GLY A 141 18.65 5.38 18.90
C GLY A 141 17.14 5.57 18.84
N LEU A 142 16.41 4.83 19.68
CA LEU A 142 14.95 4.93 19.79
C LEU A 142 14.50 6.30 20.36
N ASP A 143 15.37 7.00 21.07
CA ASP A 143 15.09 8.32 21.67
C ASP A 143 15.47 9.47 20.72
N THR A 144 15.81 9.17 19.47
CA THR A 144 16.02 10.18 18.42
C THR A 144 14.74 11.00 18.26
N VAL A 145 14.91 12.33 18.31
CA VAL A 145 13.79 13.27 18.23
C VAL A 145 13.22 13.31 16.82
N VAL A 146 11.92 13.22 16.71
CA VAL A 146 11.13 13.45 15.50
C VAL A 146 10.47 14.82 15.63
N LEU A 147 10.83 15.76 14.76
CA LEU A 147 10.17 17.07 14.69
C LEU A 147 8.81 16.96 14.03
N GLU A 148 8.04 18.04 14.07
CA GLU A 148 6.70 18.06 13.48
C GLU A 148 6.72 17.58 12.01
N LYS A 149 5.86 16.63 11.69
CA LYS A 149 5.76 15.96 10.38
C LYS A 149 7.06 15.29 9.92
N GLY A 150 7.99 15.01 10.84
CA GLY A 150 9.28 14.39 10.51
C GLY A 150 10.21 15.29 9.71
N SER A 151 10.13 16.62 9.87
CA SER A 151 10.87 17.59 9.06
C SER A 151 12.42 17.49 9.15
N ASN A 152 12.93 16.77 10.14
CA ASN A 152 14.34 16.46 10.30
C ASN A 152 14.76 15.09 9.71
N PHE A 153 13.83 14.36 9.11
CA PHE A 153 14.09 13.11 8.39
C PHE A 153 13.91 13.32 6.88
N SER A 154 14.63 12.53 6.07
CA SER A 154 14.37 12.48 4.64
C SER A 154 12.99 11.86 4.36
N GLY A 155 12.42 12.10 3.17
CA GLY A 155 11.15 11.49 2.77
C GLY A 155 11.19 9.96 2.86
N GLY A 156 12.28 9.34 2.42
CA GLY A 156 12.49 7.90 2.52
C GLY A 156 12.59 7.40 3.96
N GLN A 157 13.27 8.14 4.84
CA GLN A 157 13.34 7.81 6.27
C GLN A 157 11.95 7.92 6.93
N CYS A 158 11.19 8.97 6.62
CA CYS A 158 9.81 9.11 7.11
C CYS A 158 8.94 7.92 6.69
N GLN A 159 9.01 7.53 5.41
CA GLN A 159 8.23 6.43 4.86
C GLN A 159 8.62 5.10 5.49
N ARG A 160 9.92 4.84 5.65
CA ARG A 160 10.42 3.61 6.32
C ARG A 160 10.02 3.57 7.80
N LEU A 161 10.07 4.69 8.52
CA LEU A 161 9.62 4.75 9.92
C LEU A 161 8.10 4.51 10.04
N ALA A 162 7.29 5.05 9.12
CA ALA A 162 5.87 4.77 9.06
C ALA A 162 5.57 3.30 8.74
N LEU A 163 6.37 2.67 7.86
CA LEU A 163 6.28 1.25 7.58
C LEU A 163 6.65 0.40 8.82
N ALA A 164 7.73 0.75 9.53
CA ALA A 164 8.11 0.07 10.78
C ALA A 164 6.96 0.11 11.82
N ARG A 165 6.32 1.27 11.96
CA ARG A 165 5.12 1.41 12.81
C ARG A 165 3.97 0.51 12.32
N ALA A 166 3.74 0.44 11.01
CA ALA A 166 2.70 -0.41 10.43
C ALA A 166 2.98 -1.91 10.68
N LEU A 167 4.25 -2.34 10.63
CA LEU A 167 4.66 -3.72 10.91
C LEU A 167 4.37 -4.13 12.36
N LEU A 168 4.51 -3.21 13.32
CA LEU A 168 4.19 -3.47 14.73
C LEU A 168 2.71 -3.75 14.97
N HIS A 169 1.83 -3.21 14.13
CA HIS A 169 0.39 -3.46 14.24
C HIS A 169 -0.01 -4.91 13.93
N ASP A 170 0.85 -5.66 13.24
CA ASP A 170 0.75 -7.11 13.00
C ASP A 170 -0.57 -7.58 12.36
N SER A 171 -1.07 -6.84 11.37
CA SER A 171 -2.31 -7.15 10.66
C SER A 171 -2.15 -8.32 9.68
N PRO A 172 -3.22 -9.12 9.42
CA PRO A 172 -3.24 -10.13 8.36
C PRO A 172 -3.15 -9.53 6.95
N VAL A 173 -3.68 -8.32 6.74
CA VAL A 173 -3.76 -7.64 5.44
C VAL A 173 -3.07 -6.29 5.50
N TYR A 174 -2.25 -6.01 4.49
CA TYR A 174 -1.61 -4.71 4.31
C TYR A 174 -1.99 -4.14 2.95
N ILE A 175 -2.45 -2.89 2.94
CA ILE A 175 -2.73 -2.12 1.73
C ILE A 175 -1.69 -1.01 1.61
N PHE A 176 -0.90 -1.04 0.53
CA PHE A 176 0.07 -0.01 0.18
C PHE A 176 -0.50 0.84 -0.96
N ASP A 177 -0.81 2.10 -0.68
CA ASP A 177 -1.35 3.03 -1.67
C ASP A 177 -0.28 4.08 -2.01
N GLU A 178 0.37 3.85 -3.16
CA GLU A 178 1.49 4.69 -3.66
C GLU A 178 2.59 4.93 -2.63
N ALA A 179 2.84 3.96 -1.74
CA ALA A 179 3.72 4.08 -0.58
C ALA A 179 5.19 4.31 -0.92
N THR A 180 5.59 4.16 -2.17
CA THR A 180 6.96 4.42 -2.65
C THR A 180 7.06 5.68 -3.51
N SER A 181 6.03 6.51 -3.56
CA SER A 181 6.04 7.74 -4.34
C SER A 181 6.89 8.82 -3.67
N ASN A 182 7.65 9.58 -4.48
CA ASN A 182 8.42 10.74 -4.04
C ASN A 182 9.55 10.46 -3.03
N ILE A 183 10.11 9.26 -3.03
CA ILE A 183 11.27 8.87 -2.23
C ILE A 183 12.45 8.49 -3.14
N ASP A 184 13.64 8.43 -2.57
CA ASP A 184 14.84 7.99 -3.29
C ASP A 184 14.77 6.50 -3.64
N VAL A 185 15.56 6.09 -4.64
CA VAL A 185 15.55 4.73 -5.20
C VAL A 185 15.96 3.68 -4.16
N GLU A 186 16.88 4.01 -3.25
CA GLU A 186 17.32 3.08 -2.21
C GLU A 186 16.18 2.79 -1.24
N SER A 187 15.53 3.82 -0.71
CA SER A 187 14.37 3.71 0.17
C SER A 187 13.19 3.00 -0.51
N GLU A 188 12.98 3.25 -1.82
CA GLU A 188 11.97 2.54 -2.61
C GLU A 188 12.23 1.04 -2.66
N ASN A 189 13.49 0.63 -2.95
CA ASN A 189 13.88 -0.78 -3.00
C ASN A 189 13.72 -1.47 -1.64
N ASP A 190 14.05 -0.79 -0.54
CA ASP A 190 13.87 -1.31 0.82
C ASP A 190 12.40 -1.60 1.13
N ILE A 191 11.52 -0.67 0.78
CA ILE A 191 10.08 -0.84 0.99
C ILE A 191 9.51 -1.98 0.13
N ILE A 192 9.93 -2.08 -1.13
CA ILE A 192 9.51 -3.18 -2.03
C ILE A 192 10.01 -4.53 -1.51
N ALA A 193 11.25 -4.61 -1.04
CA ALA A 193 11.80 -5.84 -0.47
C ALA A 193 10.98 -6.28 0.77
N GLU A 194 10.60 -5.34 1.63
CA GLU A 194 9.78 -5.64 2.79
C GLU A 194 8.36 -6.09 2.40
N MET A 195 7.72 -5.43 1.41
CA MET A 195 6.43 -5.88 0.88
C MET A 195 6.49 -7.33 0.38
N LEU A 196 7.56 -7.70 -0.34
CA LEU A 196 7.75 -9.07 -0.84
C LEU A 196 8.00 -10.06 0.30
N ARG A 197 8.73 -9.65 1.36
CA ARG A 197 8.94 -10.47 2.55
C ARG A 197 7.60 -10.73 3.27
N MET A 198 6.80 -9.68 3.48
CA MET A 198 5.48 -9.77 4.10
C MET A 198 4.53 -10.67 3.30
N ALA A 199 4.57 -10.60 1.98
CA ALA A 199 3.73 -11.39 1.08
C ALA A 199 3.96 -12.91 1.21
N GLN A 200 5.08 -13.34 1.79
CA GLN A 200 5.32 -14.75 2.06
C GLN A 200 4.38 -15.35 3.11
N THR A 201 3.84 -14.53 4.00
CA THR A 201 3.01 -15.00 5.12
C THR A 201 1.68 -14.27 5.25
N ARG A 202 1.52 -13.13 4.60
CA ARG A 202 0.38 -12.22 4.73
C ARG A 202 -0.21 -11.83 3.38
N SER A 203 -1.39 -11.26 3.41
CA SER A 203 -2.00 -10.61 2.25
C SER A 203 -1.41 -9.20 2.07
N VAL A 204 -0.82 -8.94 0.92
CA VAL A 204 -0.26 -7.64 0.57
C VAL A 204 -0.94 -7.13 -0.69
N PHE A 205 -1.65 -6.02 -0.60
CA PHE A 205 -2.31 -5.36 -1.72
C PHE A 205 -1.60 -4.04 -2.04
N VAL A 206 -1.09 -3.92 -3.25
CA VAL A 206 -0.28 -2.76 -3.68
C VAL A 206 -0.99 -1.98 -4.77
N ILE A 207 -1.22 -0.72 -4.53
CA ILE A 207 -1.65 0.26 -5.53
C ILE A 207 -0.42 1.03 -5.98
N SER A 208 -0.07 0.93 -7.26
CA SER A 208 1.08 1.62 -7.82
C SER A 208 0.81 2.13 -9.22
N HIS A 209 1.26 3.34 -9.50
CA HIS A 209 1.37 3.86 -10.85
C HIS A 209 2.73 3.51 -11.50
N ARG A 210 3.73 3.05 -10.70
CA ARG A 210 5.03 2.57 -11.19
C ARG A 210 5.01 1.06 -11.33
N LEU A 211 4.97 0.59 -12.58
CA LEU A 211 4.86 -0.84 -12.87
C LEU A 211 6.11 -1.64 -12.46
N ALA A 212 7.28 -1.00 -12.43
CA ALA A 212 8.52 -1.62 -11.97
C ALA A 212 8.41 -2.17 -10.54
N ASN A 213 7.59 -1.56 -9.68
CA ASN A 213 7.42 -1.93 -8.28
C ASN A 213 6.54 -3.15 -8.05
N ILE A 214 5.79 -3.56 -9.06
CA ILE A 214 4.79 -4.64 -8.96
C ILE A 214 5.09 -5.84 -9.87
N THR A 215 6.26 -5.86 -10.51
CA THR A 215 6.65 -6.93 -11.45
C THR A 215 6.66 -8.32 -10.82
N LYS A 216 6.88 -8.42 -9.52
CA LYS A 216 6.91 -9.68 -8.75
C LYS A 216 5.57 -10.01 -8.09
N ALA A 217 4.50 -9.30 -8.41
CA ALA A 217 3.18 -9.60 -7.87
C ALA A 217 2.67 -10.96 -8.39
N ASN A 218 2.01 -11.70 -7.50
CA ASN A 218 1.38 -12.98 -7.84
C ASN A 218 0.20 -12.76 -8.79
N GLN A 219 -0.49 -11.62 -8.64
CA GLN A 219 -1.61 -11.20 -9.46
C GLN A 219 -1.57 -9.68 -9.64
N ILE A 220 -1.71 -9.21 -10.87
CA ILE A 220 -1.83 -7.80 -11.22
C ILE A 220 -3.20 -7.60 -11.88
N TYR A 221 -3.94 -6.62 -11.40
CA TYR A 221 -5.15 -6.11 -12.02
C TYR A 221 -4.84 -4.78 -12.70
N VAL A 222 -5.23 -4.63 -13.96
CA VAL A 222 -5.04 -3.39 -14.72
C VAL A 222 -6.37 -2.67 -14.79
N MET A 223 -6.38 -1.43 -14.32
CA MET A 223 -7.58 -0.62 -14.22
C MET A 223 -7.56 0.56 -15.21
N GLU A 224 -8.63 0.70 -15.96
CA GLU A 224 -8.87 1.83 -16.85
C GLU A 224 -10.31 2.33 -16.67
N LYS A 225 -10.49 3.65 -16.51
CA LYS A 225 -11.81 4.31 -16.43
C LYS A 225 -12.81 3.65 -15.46
N GLY A 226 -12.32 3.23 -14.29
CA GLY A 226 -13.18 2.64 -13.26
C GLY A 226 -13.49 1.15 -13.45
N MET A 227 -12.88 0.47 -14.42
CA MET A 227 -13.08 -0.95 -14.70
C MET A 227 -11.75 -1.70 -14.70
N ILE A 228 -11.79 -3.00 -14.38
CA ILE A 228 -10.64 -3.88 -14.58
C ILE A 228 -10.69 -4.39 -16.03
N CYS A 229 -9.68 -4.01 -16.83
CA CYS A 229 -9.59 -4.37 -18.24
C CYS A 229 -8.69 -5.58 -18.51
N GLU A 230 -7.70 -5.82 -17.66
CA GLU A 230 -6.77 -6.95 -17.77
C GLU A 230 -6.39 -7.47 -16.39
N SER A 231 -6.04 -8.74 -16.31
CA SER A 231 -5.48 -9.35 -15.10
C SER A 231 -4.54 -10.49 -15.44
N GLY A 232 -3.56 -10.75 -14.57
CA GLY A 232 -2.57 -11.82 -14.73
C GLY A 232 -1.25 -11.48 -14.03
N THR A 233 -0.25 -12.32 -14.23
CA THR A 233 1.14 -12.05 -13.86
C THR A 233 1.79 -11.03 -14.82
N GLN A 234 2.96 -10.51 -14.47
CA GLN A 234 3.76 -9.62 -15.32
C GLN A 234 3.96 -10.22 -16.73
N ASP A 235 4.38 -11.48 -16.81
CA ASP A 235 4.70 -12.14 -18.07
C ASP A 235 3.46 -12.36 -18.94
N GLU A 236 2.35 -12.78 -18.33
CA GLU A 236 1.06 -12.96 -19.02
C GLU A 236 0.54 -11.63 -19.59
N LEU A 237 0.61 -10.54 -18.80
CA LEU A 237 0.15 -9.23 -19.24
C LEU A 237 1.01 -8.64 -20.35
N LEU A 238 2.33 -8.83 -20.30
CA LEU A 238 3.22 -8.42 -21.39
C LEU A 238 2.96 -9.22 -22.69
N ALA A 239 2.65 -10.52 -22.56
CA ALA A 239 2.33 -11.37 -23.70
C ALA A 239 0.99 -11.00 -24.37
N LYS A 240 -0.01 -10.52 -23.60
CA LYS A 240 -1.32 -10.08 -24.12
C LYS A 240 -1.24 -8.86 -25.04
N LYS A 241 -0.17 -8.06 -24.96
CA LYS A 241 0.04 -6.82 -25.75
C LYS A 241 -1.09 -5.80 -25.62
N GLY A 242 -1.74 -5.78 -24.47
CA GLY A 242 -2.88 -4.91 -24.16
C GLY A 242 -2.50 -3.59 -23.49
N VAL A 243 -3.35 -3.12 -22.58
CA VAL A 243 -3.19 -1.85 -21.84
C VAL A 243 -1.95 -1.89 -20.95
N TYR A 244 -1.72 -2.99 -20.25
CA TYR A 244 -0.55 -3.15 -19.38
C TYR A 244 0.76 -2.96 -20.14
N LYS A 245 0.89 -3.62 -21.31
CA LYS A 245 2.11 -3.52 -22.13
C LYS A 245 2.35 -2.09 -22.60
N LYS A 246 1.31 -1.38 -23.03
CA LYS A 246 1.42 0.03 -23.44
C LYS A 246 1.91 0.92 -22.30
N LEU A 247 1.33 0.76 -21.11
CA LEU A 247 1.77 1.49 -19.91
C LEU A 247 3.23 1.18 -19.56
N TRP A 248 3.62 -0.10 -19.62
CA TRP A 248 4.98 -0.55 -19.38
C TRP A 248 5.98 0.09 -20.35
N GLU A 249 5.74 0.00 -21.65
CA GLU A 249 6.61 0.56 -22.69
C GLU A 249 6.73 2.10 -22.54
N THR A 250 5.65 2.77 -22.21
CA THR A 250 5.65 4.22 -21.96
C THR A 250 6.54 4.57 -20.77
N GLN A 251 6.41 3.85 -19.63
CA GLN A 251 7.23 4.10 -18.46
C GLN A 251 8.71 3.80 -18.69
N GLN A 252 9.02 2.68 -19.37
CA GLN A 252 10.40 2.33 -19.74
C GLN A 252 11.05 3.38 -20.66
N SER A 253 10.29 3.96 -21.57
CA SER A 253 10.76 5.03 -22.45
C SER A 253 11.10 6.28 -21.66
N LEU A 254 10.22 6.72 -20.76
CA LEU A 254 10.45 7.89 -19.89
C LEU A 254 11.68 7.71 -18.98
N GLU A 255 11.87 6.54 -18.40
CA GLU A 255 13.04 6.24 -17.56
C GLU A 255 14.36 6.28 -18.34
N LYS A 256 14.36 5.84 -19.61
CA LYS A 256 15.54 5.93 -20.48
C LYS A 256 15.88 7.38 -20.81
N TYR A 257 14.90 8.21 -21.12
CA TYR A 257 15.13 9.66 -21.37
C TYR A 257 15.73 10.36 -20.16
N THR A 258 15.18 10.14 -18.96
CA THR A 258 15.68 10.76 -17.72
C THR A 258 17.12 10.34 -17.40
N LYS A 259 17.51 9.09 -17.68
CA LYS A 259 18.88 8.59 -17.49
C LYS A 259 19.87 9.14 -18.50
N SER A 260 19.44 9.43 -19.74
CA SER A 260 20.29 10.04 -20.77
C SER A 260 20.59 11.51 -20.48
N ASP A 261 19.60 12.28 -20.04
CA ASP A 261 19.79 13.71 -19.71
C ASP A 261 20.70 13.92 -18.50
N THR A 262 20.65 13.01 -17.51
CA THR A 262 21.53 13.06 -16.33
C THR A 262 22.99 12.77 -16.68
N LYS A 263 23.27 11.99 -17.73
CA LYS A 263 24.65 11.76 -18.23
C LYS A 263 25.21 12.97 -18.99
N VAL A 264 24.39 13.58 -19.84
CA VAL A 264 24.80 14.77 -20.61
C VAL A 264 25.02 15.99 -19.71
N GLY A 265 24.28 16.12 -18.61
CA GLY A 265 24.47 17.19 -17.63
C GLY A 265 25.77 17.06 -16.81
N LYS A 266 26.26 15.83 -16.56
CA LYS A 266 27.53 15.58 -15.84
C LYS A 266 28.77 15.77 -16.73
N GLU A 267 28.66 15.56 -18.03
CA GLU A 267 29.78 15.79 -18.98
C GLU A 267 29.96 17.28 -19.34
N LYS A 268 28.98 18.15 -19.07
CA LYS A 268 29.08 19.60 -19.29
C LYS A 268 29.61 20.37 -18.08
N LEU A 269 29.83 19.73 -16.94
CA LEU A 269 30.32 20.31 -15.70
C LEU A 269 31.68 19.76 -15.26
N ALA A 270 32.32 18.93 -16.08
CA ALA A 270 33.70 18.48 -15.97
C ALA A 270 34.54 19.11 -17.10
#